data_f733aff20a5f7ccfd9ee363651a48df2
#
_entry.id   f733aff20a5f7ccfd9ee363651a48df2
#
_cell.length_a   1.000
_cell.length_b   1.000
_cell.length_c   1.000
_cell.angle_alpha   90.00
_cell.angle_beta   90.00
_cell.angle_gamma   90.00
#
_symmetry.space_group_name_H-M   'P 1'
#
loop_
_entity.id
_entity.type
_entity.pdbx_description
1 polymer ?
#
loop_
_entity_poly.entity_id
_entity_poly.type
_entity_poly.pdbx_seq_one_letter_code
_entity_poly.pdbx_strand_id
1 'polypeptide(L)'
;EVGEEITQTIADWEGRIIVAAVASNLSRIQQVFDAAADTGRRVVLTGFDVENIVRTAIRLKKLSLANESLLIKPKEMSRFEDHELIILETGRMGEPINGLRKMSIGRHRYVEIKDGDLVYIVTTPSIAKEAVMARVENMIYQAGGVVKLITQSLRVSGHGNARDLQLMIN
;
A
#
# COMPACT_ATOMS: atom_id res chain seq x y z
N GLU A 1 -10.98 12.10 4.88
CA GLU A 1 -11.55 10.88 5.41
C GLU A 1 -10.59 9.73 5.38
N VAL A 2 -10.78 8.73 4.48
CA VAL A 2 -9.86 7.61 4.45
C VAL A 2 -8.45 8.09 4.18
N GLY A 3 -8.29 9.05 3.26
CA GLY A 3 -6.99 9.62 2.98
C GLY A 3 -6.38 10.33 4.15
N GLU A 4 -7.20 11.09 4.88
CA GLU A 4 -6.71 11.81 6.05
C GLU A 4 -6.34 10.87 7.18
N GLU A 5 -7.15 9.83 7.38
CA GLU A 5 -6.88 8.85 8.42
C GLU A 5 -5.56 8.13 8.14
N ILE A 6 -5.34 7.76 6.87
CA ILE A 6 -4.10 7.11 6.48
C ILE A 6 -2.92 8.04 6.72
N THR A 7 -3.05 9.31 6.32
CA THR A 7 -1.97 10.27 6.49
C THR A 7 -1.63 10.47 7.97
N GLN A 8 -2.66 10.56 8.82
CA GLN A 8 -2.43 10.74 10.24
C GLN A 8 -1.75 9.51 10.84
N THR A 9 -2.18 8.31 10.46
CA THR A 9 -1.56 7.10 10.96
C THR A 9 -0.12 7.01 10.52
N ILE A 10 0.17 7.36 9.26
CA ILE A 10 1.54 7.36 8.76
C ILE A 10 2.39 8.37 9.53
N ALA A 11 1.84 9.54 9.83
CA ALA A 11 2.57 10.56 10.58
C ALA A 11 2.94 10.07 11.98
N ASP A 12 2.04 9.31 12.61
CA ASP A 12 2.22 8.90 14.00
C ASP A 12 3.01 7.60 14.14
N TRP A 13 3.16 6.83 13.07
CA TRP A 13 3.79 5.52 13.17
C TRP A 13 5.30 5.66 13.20
N GLU A 14 5.94 5.03 14.19
CA GLU A 14 7.37 5.17 14.37
C GLU A 14 8.19 4.15 13.61
N GLY A 15 7.54 3.13 13.07
CA GLY A 15 8.21 2.10 12.30
C GLY A 15 8.05 2.30 10.81
N ARG A 16 8.35 1.25 10.09
CA ARG A 16 8.24 1.22 8.64
C ARG A 16 6.78 0.94 8.26
N ILE A 17 6.36 1.47 7.12
CA ILE A 17 5.01 1.26 6.62
C ILE A 17 5.08 0.57 5.27
N ILE A 18 4.27 -0.46 5.11
CA ILE A 18 4.15 -1.20 3.86
C ILE A 18 2.71 -1.07 3.39
N VAL A 19 2.51 -0.61 2.15
CA VAL A 19 1.18 -0.51 1.57
C VAL A 19 1.11 -1.48 0.41
N ALA A 20 0.12 -2.36 0.41
CA ALA A 20 -0.09 -3.31 -0.67
C ALA A 20 -1.32 -2.89 -1.45
N ALA A 21 -1.12 -2.57 -2.73
CA ALA A 21 -2.20 -2.11 -3.60
C ALA A 21 -1.84 -2.44 -5.04
N VAL A 22 -2.85 -2.74 -5.85
CA VAL A 22 -2.59 -3.04 -7.27
C VAL A 22 -2.09 -1.79 -7.99
N ALA A 23 -1.21 -2.00 -8.97
CA ALA A 23 -0.60 -0.89 -9.69
C ALA A 23 -1.61 -0.07 -10.49
N SER A 24 -2.75 -0.64 -10.84
CA SER A 24 -3.77 0.09 -11.58
C SER A 24 -4.60 1.04 -10.70
N ASN A 25 -4.44 0.95 -9.38
CA ASN A 25 -5.17 1.83 -8.46
C ASN A 25 -4.38 3.12 -8.28
N LEU A 26 -4.40 3.98 -9.31
CA LEU A 26 -3.57 5.18 -9.31
C LEU A 26 -3.98 6.17 -8.23
N SER A 27 -5.26 6.24 -7.90
CA SER A 27 -5.68 7.18 -6.86
C SER A 27 -5.12 6.76 -5.50
N ARG A 28 -5.02 5.47 -5.23
CA ARG A 28 -4.41 5.01 -3.98
C ARG A 28 -2.91 5.27 -3.97
N ILE A 29 -2.27 5.06 -5.12
CA ILE A 29 -0.83 5.35 -5.24
C ILE A 29 -0.59 6.84 -5.00
N GLN A 30 -1.44 7.70 -5.55
CA GLN A 30 -1.30 9.13 -5.32
C GLN A 30 -1.47 9.47 -3.85
N GLN A 31 -2.42 8.84 -3.16
CA GLN A 31 -2.57 9.06 -1.72
C GLN A 31 -1.32 8.68 -0.95
N VAL A 32 -0.67 7.59 -1.35
CA VAL A 32 0.58 7.17 -0.70
C VAL A 32 1.67 8.20 -0.95
N PHE A 33 1.80 8.69 -2.18
CA PHE A 33 2.80 9.71 -2.52
C PHE A 33 2.55 10.98 -1.72
N ASP A 34 1.29 11.42 -1.65
CA ASP A 34 0.96 12.64 -0.91
C ASP A 34 1.23 12.48 0.58
N ALA A 35 0.87 11.34 1.15
CA ALA A 35 1.11 11.08 2.55
C ALA A 35 2.60 11.03 2.85
N ALA A 36 3.38 10.44 1.95
CA ALA A 36 4.82 10.39 2.12
C ALA A 36 5.41 11.80 2.12
N ALA A 37 4.99 12.62 1.15
CA ALA A 37 5.49 14.00 1.07
C ALA A 37 5.13 14.79 2.33
N ASP A 38 3.91 14.61 2.83
CA ASP A 38 3.43 15.35 3.99
C ASP A 38 4.12 14.92 5.28
N THR A 39 4.59 13.68 5.36
CA THR A 39 5.15 13.14 6.60
C THR A 39 6.67 13.01 6.56
N GLY A 40 7.31 13.43 5.47
CA GLY A 40 8.76 13.35 5.34
C GLY A 40 9.29 11.96 5.06
N ARG A 41 8.43 11.05 4.58
CA ARG A 41 8.87 9.70 4.27
C ARG A 41 9.21 9.58 2.79
N ARG A 42 10.08 8.62 2.50
CA ARG A 42 10.43 8.25 1.13
C ARG A 42 9.63 7.02 0.74
N VAL A 43 9.35 6.88 -0.55
CA VAL A 43 8.57 5.76 -1.07
C VAL A 43 9.48 4.82 -1.83
N VAL A 44 9.41 3.54 -1.50
CA VAL A 44 10.11 2.48 -2.20
C VAL A 44 9.07 1.69 -2.99
N LEU A 45 9.24 1.60 -4.30
CA LEU A 45 8.32 0.86 -5.16
C LEU A 45 8.81 -0.56 -5.31
N THR A 46 7.97 -1.53 -5.02
CA THR A 46 8.26 -2.93 -5.26
C THR A 46 7.09 -3.58 -6.00
N GLY A 47 7.41 -4.56 -6.85
CA GLY A 47 6.41 -5.20 -7.66
C GLY A 47 6.88 -5.27 -9.09
N PHE A 48 6.24 -6.14 -9.88
CA PHE A 48 6.65 -6.35 -11.25
C PHE A 48 6.39 -5.10 -12.09
N ASP A 49 7.45 -4.59 -12.70
CA ASP A 49 7.37 -3.46 -13.64
C ASP A 49 6.78 -2.18 -13.03
N VAL A 50 6.76 -2.08 -11.70
CA VAL A 50 6.07 -0.98 -11.03
C VAL A 50 6.73 0.36 -11.31
N GLU A 51 8.05 0.39 -11.37
CA GLU A 51 8.74 1.66 -11.63
C GLU A 51 8.35 2.20 -13.00
N ASN A 52 8.30 1.32 -13.99
CA ASN A 52 7.94 1.73 -15.35
C ASN A 52 6.49 2.21 -15.42
N ILE A 53 5.59 1.51 -14.73
CA ILE A 53 4.18 1.89 -14.68
C ILE A 53 4.02 3.25 -14.04
N VAL A 54 4.70 3.48 -12.92
CA VAL A 54 4.59 4.75 -12.20
C VAL A 54 5.16 5.89 -13.02
N ARG A 55 6.34 5.69 -13.62
CA ARG A 55 6.95 6.75 -14.41
C ARG A 55 6.12 7.08 -15.65
N THR A 56 5.49 6.07 -16.25
CA THR A 56 4.59 6.30 -17.37
C THR A 56 3.38 7.12 -16.90
N ALA A 57 2.81 6.77 -15.75
CA ALA A 57 1.66 7.50 -15.22
C ALA A 57 2.03 8.96 -14.91
N ILE A 58 3.25 9.19 -14.42
CA ILE A 58 3.71 10.55 -14.16
C ILE A 58 3.85 11.31 -15.48
N ARG A 59 4.42 10.68 -16.50
CA ARG A 59 4.59 11.31 -17.79
C ARG A 59 3.24 11.68 -18.42
N LEU A 60 2.23 10.83 -18.20
CA LEU A 60 0.89 11.07 -18.71
C LEU A 60 0.05 11.96 -17.78
N LYS A 61 0.66 12.48 -16.73
CA LYS A 61 0.02 13.38 -15.76
C LYS A 61 -1.14 12.73 -15.02
N LYS A 62 -1.07 11.40 -14.87
CA LYS A 62 -2.03 10.65 -14.05
C LYS A 62 -1.56 10.52 -12.61
N LEU A 63 -0.27 10.70 -12.38
CA LEU A 63 0.33 10.75 -11.04
C LEU A 63 1.27 11.93 -11.01
N SER A 64 1.46 12.48 -9.81
CA SER A 64 2.42 13.58 -9.60
C SER A 64 3.28 13.30 -8.39
N LEU A 65 4.51 13.80 -8.44
CA LEU A 65 5.45 13.73 -7.33
C LEU A 65 5.70 15.14 -6.83
N ALA A 66 5.71 15.30 -5.50
CA ALA A 66 6.06 16.59 -4.90
C ALA A 66 7.50 16.96 -5.25
N ASN A 67 8.38 15.96 -5.30
CA ASN A 67 9.76 16.15 -5.74
C ASN A 67 10.33 14.80 -6.14
N GLU A 68 11.41 14.84 -6.93
CA GLU A 68 12.02 13.62 -7.47
C GLU A 68 12.63 12.75 -6.37
N SER A 69 13.04 13.35 -5.26
CA SER A 69 13.69 12.57 -4.20
C SER A 69 12.71 11.77 -3.38
N LEU A 70 11.39 11.90 -3.64
CA LEU A 70 10.39 11.13 -2.92
C LEU A 70 10.53 9.64 -3.17
N LEU A 71 10.86 9.24 -4.39
CA LEU A 71 11.02 7.84 -4.76
C LEU A 71 12.47 7.44 -4.63
N ILE A 72 12.73 6.36 -3.89
CA ILE A 72 14.07 5.80 -3.77
C ILE A 72 14.04 4.35 -4.22
N LYS A 73 15.20 3.83 -4.56
CA LYS A 73 15.32 2.44 -5.01
C LYS A 73 15.37 1.51 -3.79
N PRO A 74 14.92 0.26 -3.94
CA PRO A 74 14.96 -0.68 -2.81
C PRO A 74 16.32 -0.80 -2.15
N LYS A 75 17.40 -0.78 -2.95
CA LYS A 75 18.74 -0.90 -2.39
C LYS A 75 19.16 0.30 -1.57
N GLU A 76 18.43 1.41 -1.67
CA GLU A 76 18.75 2.61 -0.91
C GLU A 76 18.06 2.66 0.44
N MET A 77 17.20 1.68 0.74
CA MET A 77 16.47 1.68 2.00
C MET A 77 17.38 1.72 3.22
N SER A 78 18.55 1.08 3.14
CA SER A 78 19.45 1.02 4.28
C SER A 78 20.01 2.38 4.69
N ARG A 79 19.82 3.39 3.86
CA ARG A 79 20.28 4.75 4.18
C ARG A 79 19.28 5.52 5.01
N PHE A 80 18.12 4.94 5.29
CA PHE A 80 17.01 5.65 5.95
C PHE A 80 16.58 4.89 7.19
N GLU A 81 16.05 5.65 8.15
CA GLU A 81 15.44 5.05 9.34
C GLU A 81 14.07 4.49 9.00
N ASP A 82 13.59 3.58 9.83
CA ASP A 82 12.30 2.94 9.56
C ASP A 82 11.16 3.96 9.44
N HIS A 83 11.15 4.97 10.31
CA HIS A 83 10.10 5.97 10.29
C HIS A 83 10.15 6.87 9.06
N GLU A 84 11.18 6.75 8.26
CA GLU A 84 11.34 7.54 7.03
C GLU A 84 10.92 6.79 5.77
N LEU A 85 10.36 5.58 5.91
CA LEU A 85 10.10 4.72 4.76
C LEU A 85 8.64 4.32 4.65
N ILE A 86 8.13 4.35 3.42
CA ILE A 86 6.91 3.68 3.02
C ILE A 86 7.27 2.79 1.85
N ILE A 87 6.93 1.51 1.94
CA ILE A 87 7.15 0.56 0.86
C ILE A 87 5.80 0.33 0.19
N LEU A 88 5.73 0.54 -1.11
CA LEU A 88 4.51 0.31 -1.88
C LEU A 88 4.71 -0.97 -2.69
N GLU A 89 4.00 -2.02 -2.30
CA GLU A 89 4.09 -3.32 -2.96
C GLU A 89 2.89 -3.48 -3.88
N THR A 90 3.14 -3.65 -5.18
CA THR A 90 2.07 -3.80 -6.16
C THR A 90 1.93 -5.23 -6.65
N GLY A 91 2.89 -6.10 -6.30
CA GLY A 91 2.84 -7.50 -6.66
C GLY A 91 3.18 -7.75 -8.10
N ARG A 92 3.04 -9.00 -8.49
CA ARG A 92 3.21 -9.43 -9.86
C ARG A 92 1.82 -9.69 -10.43
N MET A 93 1.54 -9.14 -11.61
CA MET A 93 0.25 -9.30 -12.28
C MET A 93 -0.94 -8.87 -11.42
N GLY A 94 -0.74 -7.81 -10.64
CA GLY A 94 -1.80 -7.26 -9.82
C GLY A 94 -2.10 -8.05 -8.56
N GLU A 95 -1.18 -8.89 -8.11
CA GLU A 95 -1.37 -9.72 -6.91
C GLU A 95 -0.44 -9.27 -5.78
N PRO A 96 -0.71 -8.13 -5.16
CA PRO A 96 0.17 -7.66 -4.09
C PRO A 96 0.18 -8.56 -2.85
N ILE A 97 -0.89 -9.33 -2.65
CA ILE A 97 -0.96 -10.24 -1.50
C ILE A 97 0.15 -11.28 -1.54
N ASN A 98 0.48 -11.77 -2.73
CA ASN A 98 1.57 -12.72 -2.85
C ASN A 98 2.91 -12.08 -2.49
N GLY A 99 3.07 -10.79 -2.82
CA GLY A 99 4.26 -10.05 -2.39
C GLY A 99 4.38 -9.99 -0.87
N LEU A 100 3.26 -9.73 -0.19
CA LEU A 100 3.24 -9.70 1.27
C LEU A 100 3.56 -11.07 1.86
N ARG A 101 3.03 -12.14 1.25
CA ARG A 101 3.33 -13.49 1.71
C ARG A 101 4.83 -13.73 1.65
N LYS A 102 5.45 -13.35 0.54
CA LYS A 102 6.90 -13.53 0.39
C LYS A 102 7.67 -12.69 1.41
N MET A 103 7.23 -11.48 1.67
CA MET A 103 7.86 -10.62 2.68
C MET A 103 7.80 -11.26 4.07
N SER A 104 6.71 -11.98 4.35
CA SER A 104 6.50 -12.58 5.67
C SER A 104 7.39 -13.79 5.91
N ILE A 105 7.80 -14.48 4.84
CA ILE A 105 8.60 -15.72 4.98
C ILE A 105 10.03 -15.54 4.49
N GLY A 106 10.47 -14.30 4.27
CA GLY A 106 11.84 -14.03 3.87
C GLY A 106 12.16 -14.40 2.43
N ARG A 107 11.15 -14.46 1.57
CA ARG A 107 11.34 -14.82 0.16
C ARG A 107 11.17 -13.66 -0.80
N HIS A 108 10.85 -12.48 -0.29
CA HIS A 108 10.76 -11.30 -1.13
C HIS A 108 12.17 -10.83 -1.48
N ARG A 109 12.32 -10.32 -2.69
CA ARG A 109 13.63 -9.93 -3.20
C ARG A 109 14.27 -8.82 -2.39
N TYR A 110 13.48 -7.90 -1.86
CA TYR A 110 14.01 -6.68 -1.25
C TYR A 110 13.60 -6.46 0.20
N VAL A 111 12.49 -7.03 0.63
CA VAL A 111 11.89 -6.65 1.92
C VAL A 111 11.52 -7.89 2.71
N GLU A 112 11.83 -7.85 3.99
CA GLU A 112 11.34 -8.85 4.95
C GLU A 112 10.59 -8.11 6.02
N ILE A 113 9.37 -8.57 6.33
CA ILE A 113 8.55 -7.95 7.39
C ILE A 113 9.21 -8.22 8.73
N LYS A 114 9.26 -7.19 9.55
CA LYS A 114 9.93 -7.24 10.85
C LYS A 114 9.08 -6.55 11.91
N ASP A 115 9.51 -6.67 13.14
CA ASP A 115 8.84 -6.02 14.28
C ASP A 115 8.69 -4.53 14.01
N GLY A 116 7.48 -4.02 14.26
CA GLY A 116 7.21 -2.63 14.11
C GLY A 116 6.71 -2.21 12.73
N ASP A 117 6.68 -3.13 11.78
CA ASP A 117 6.13 -2.81 10.47
C ASP A 117 4.61 -2.70 10.55
N LEU A 118 4.07 -1.67 9.91
CA LEU A 118 2.63 -1.50 9.75
C LEU A 118 2.29 -1.79 8.30
N VAL A 119 1.41 -2.76 8.07
CA VAL A 119 1.05 -3.19 6.74
C VAL A 119 -0.39 -2.82 6.46
N TYR A 120 -0.57 -1.92 5.48
CA TYR A 120 -1.88 -1.58 4.95
C TYR A 120 -2.16 -2.46 3.74
N ILE A 121 -3.28 -3.16 3.77
CA ILE A 121 -3.70 -3.98 2.63
C ILE A 121 -4.96 -3.35 2.06
N VAL A 122 -4.86 -2.88 0.82
CA VAL A 122 -5.99 -2.32 0.09
C VAL A 122 -6.63 -3.44 -0.70
N THR A 123 -7.87 -3.74 -0.39
CA THR A 123 -8.54 -4.87 -1.00
C THR A 123 -9.99 -4.56 -1.34
N THR A 124 -10.53 -5.32 -2.25
CA THR A 124 -11.95 -5.29 -2.59
C THR A 124 -12.59 -6.52 -1.96
N PRO A 125 -13.76 -6.40 -1.37
CA PRO A 125 -14.38 -7.56 -0.75
C PRO A 125 -14.57 -8.70 -1.75
N SER A 126 -14.21 -9.91 -1.34
CA SER A 126 -14.36 -11.08 -2.16
C SER A 126 -14.32 -12.29 -1.26
N ILE A 127 -15.38 -13.10 -1.30
CA ILE A 127 -15.47 -14.29 -0.46
C ILE A 127 -14.33 -15.25 -0.77
N ALA A 128 -14.00 -15.40 -2.05
CA ALA A 128 -12.97 -16.35 -2.45
C ALA A 128 -11.59 -15.98 -1.90
N LYS A 129 -11.38 -14.69 -1.59
CA LYS A 129 -10.06 -14.23 -1.14
C LYS A 129 -9.94 -14.11 0.36
N GLU A 130 -11.04 -14.27 1.10
CA GLU A 130 -11.02 -14.05 2.55
C GLU A 130 -10.11 -15.05 3.26
N ALA A 131 -10.17 -16.32 2.87
CA ALA A 131 -9.34 -17.34 3.51
C ALA A 131 -7.87 -17.11 3.24
N VAL A 132 -7.52 -16.71 2.01
CA VAL A 132 -6.15 -16.38 1.67
C VAL A 132 -5.69 -15.17 2.45
N MET A 133 -6.55 -14.15 2.54
CA MET A 133 -6.23 -12.93 3.28
C MET A 133 -5.95 -13.22 4.75
N ALA A 134 -6.79 -14.06 5.38
CA ALA A 134 -6.63 -14.39 6.79
C ALA A 134 -5.28 -15.09 7.02
N ARG A 135 -4.89 -15.98 6.11
CA ARG A 135 -3.61 -16.66 6.23
C ARG A 135 -2.44 -15.68 6.13
N VAL A 136 -2.51 -14.75 5.19
CA VAL A 136 -1.43 -13.79 5.01
C VAL A 136 -1.36 -12.84 6.20
N GLU A 137 -2.51 -12.38 6.70
CA GLU A 137 -2.51 -11.55 7.91
C GLU A 137 -1.81 -12.27 9.06
N ASN A 138 -2.14 -13.55 9.24
CA ASN A 138 -1.52 -14.33 10.31
C ASN A 138 0.00 -14.43 10.12
N MET A 139 0.44 -14.64 8.88
CA MET A 139 1.87 -14.70 8.58
C MET A 139 2.55 -13.37 8.89
N ILE A 140 1.89 -12.26 8.59
CA ILE A 140 2.44 -10.94 8.88
C ILE A 140 2.58 -10.74 10.39
N TYR A 141 1.54 -11.11 11.16
CA TYR A 141 1.61 -11.00 12.62
C TYR A 141 2.71 -11.87 13.19
N GLN A 142 2.90 -13.07 12.66
CA GLN A 142 3.98 -13.94 13.13
C GLN A 142 5.34 -13.35 12.82
N ALA A 143 5.45 -12.57 11.77
CA ALA A 143 6.70 -11.91 11.40
C ALA A 143 6.95 -10.63 12.20
N GLY A 144 5.97 -10.19 13.00
CA GLY A 144 6.12 -9.00 13.85
C GLY A 144 5.39 -7.78 13.34
N GLY A 145 4.70 -7.88 12.22
CA GLY A 145 3.98 -6.75 11.65
C GLY A 145 2.58 -6.60 12.23
N VAL A 146 1.99 -5.45 11.98
CA VAL A 146 0.60 -5.13 12.33
C VAL A 146 -0.13 -4.86 11.03
N VAL A 147 -1.36 -5.37 10.90
CA VAL A 147 -2.11 -5.27 9.66
C VAL A 147 -3.30 -4.35 9.83
N LYS A 148 -3.51 -3.48 8.86
CA LYS A 148 -4.75 -2.71 8.71
C LYS A 148 -5.31 -2.95 7.33
N LEU A 149 -6.58 -3.32 7.28
CA LEU A 149 -7.27 -3.55 6.01
C LEU A 149 -8.01 -2.29 5.60
N ILE A 150 -7.84 -1.89 4.36
CA ILE A 150 -8.62 -0.80 3.78
C ILE A 150 -9.48 -1.44 2.71
N THR A 151 -10.77 -1.54 3.01
CA THR A 151 -11.71 -2.14 2.09
C THR A 151 -12.22 -1.07 1.14
N GLN A 152 -12.03 -1.32 -0.15
CA GLN A 152 -12.55 -0.45 -1.17
C GLN A 152 -13.89 -1.04 -1.60
N SER A 153 -14.98 -0.43 -1.19
CA SER A 153 -16.27 -0.90 -1.63
C SER A 153 -16.45 -0.53 -3.10
N LEU A 154 -17.05 -1.44 -3.85
CA LEU A 154 -17.42 -1.16 -5.21
C LEU A 154 -18.60 -0.20 -5.17
N ARG A 155 -18.36 1.05 -5.42
CA ARG A 155 -19.42 2.02 -5.44
C ARG A 155 -19.88 2.21 -6.86
N VAL A 156 -21.13 1.94 -7.05
CA VAL A 156 -21.75 2.46 -8.24
C VAL A 156 -21.96 3.92 -7.94
N SER A 157 -21.19 4.73 -8.54
CA SER A 157 -21.27 6.13 -8.28
C SER A 157 -22.58 6.65 -8.80
N GLY A 158 -23.16 7.06 -8.09
CA GLY A 158 -24.30 7.54 -8.51
C GLY A 158 -24.92 8.25 -7.49
N HIS A 159 -24.28 7.66 -7.39
CA HIS A 159 -24.62 7.91 -6.88
C HIS A 159 -24.84 8.10 -6.09
N GLY A 160 -25.18 8.03 -5.77
CA GLY A 160 -25.31 8.05 -5.09
C GLY A 160 -25.49 7.75 -4.26
N ASN A 161 -25.82 7.40 -4.05
CA ASN A 161 -25.94 7.02 -3.29
C ASN A 161 -26.02 6.90 -2.42
N ALA A 162 -26.33 6.77 -2.08
CA ALA A 162 -26.42 6.48 -1.36
C ALA A 162 -26.52 6.10 -0.56
N ARG A 163 -26.77 6.00 -0.34
CA ARG A 163 -26.84 5.39 0.06
C ARG A 163 -26.70 4.65 0.04
N ASP A 164 -26.60 4.61 -0.47
CA ASP A 164 -26.52 3.91 -0.63
C ASP A 164 -26.25 3.13 -0.49
N LEU A 165 -26.39 2.76 -0.42
CA LEU A 165 -26.25 2.00 -0.26
C LEU A 165 -26.07 1.54 0.56
N GLN A 166 -26.22 1.74 0.99
CA GLN A 166 -26.09 1.30 1.61
C GLN A 166 -26.27 0.63 1.88
N LEU A 167 -26.44 0.53 1.46
CA LEU A 167 -26.72 -0.05 1.48
C LEU A 167 -26.69 -0.76 1.17
N MET A 168 -26.81 -0.84 0.94
CA MET A 168 -26.86 -1.25 0.60
C MET A 168 -26.70 -1.89 0.72
N ILE A 169 -26.84 -1.95 0.81
CA ILE A 169 -26.84 -2.27 0.93
C ILE A 169 -26.80 -2.43 1.24
N ASN A 170 -26.98 -2.48 1.33
CA ASN A 170 -27.07 -2.46 1.61
C ASN A 170 -27.12 -2.67 1.83
#